data_72f70d729e46b0bf2d80f7ae41970528
#
_entry.id   72f70d729e46b0bf2d80f7ae41970528
#
_cell.length_a   1.000
_cell.length_b   1.000
_cell.length_c   1.000
_cell.angle_alpha   90.00
_cell.angle_beta   90.00
_cell.angle_gamma   90.00
#
_symmetry.space_group_name_H-M   'P 1'
#
loop_
_entity.id
_entity.type
_entity.pdbx_description
1 polymer ?
#
loop_
_entity_poly.entity_id
_entity_poly.type
_entity_poly.pdbx_seq_one_letter_code
_entity_poly.pdbx_strand_id
1 'polypeptide(L)'
;MVVQHNLTAMNANRQLGITTGAQAKSSEKLSSGYRINRAGDDAAGLKISEKMRSQIRGLDKASDNAQDGISLIQTAEGALNEAHSILQRMNELAVQGANDTNQSIDRDAINQELEALTDELDRISQTTQFNKQNLLDGNFKEKKLQVGANANQNIEISIDSMNADALGLGKEQVKQGGTTPTAVKYQGMSYTYVAAKPAASNKALAITSIKKAISAKTVKDDFTAQYDSTTGSIYYKATIDGKEKKFENASDARKAYVDDQKKIASKAISEDFQKYVQTTDTEATTGATGETRYGARVDDYKAANNTITKVQDAINKVSTQRSALGALQNRLEHTVANLDNVSENTSSAESRIRDTDMAEEMVNYSKNNILAQ
;
A
#
# COMPACT_ATOMS: atom_id res chain seq x y z
N MET A 1 -14.96 -59.69 -79.00
CA MET A 1 -15.51 -59.28 -77.68
C MET A 1 -14.86 -60.17 -76.64
N VAL A 2 -14.09 -59.56 -75.72
CA VAL A 2 -13.52 -60.35 -74.61
C VAL A 2 -14.55 -60.28 -73.47
N VAL A 3 -15.23 -61.39 -73.23
CA VAL A 3 -16.44 -61.46 -72.33
C VAL A 3 -16.02 -61.61 -70.87
N GLN A 4 -14.84 -62.17 -70.55
CA GLN A 4 -14.46 -62.49 -69.19
C GLN A 4 -13.57 -61.46 -68.55
N HIS A 5 -12.84 -60.59 -69.25
CA HIS A 5 -11.97 -59.55 -68.72
C HIS A 5 -12.04 -58.31 -69.59
N ASN A 6 -13.05 -57.45 -69.34
CA ASN A 6 -13.17 -56.14 -70.00
C ASN A 6 -12.35 -55.10 -69.30
N LEU A 7 -11.03 -54.96 -69.71
CA LEU A 7 -10.08 -54.01 -69.15
C LEU A 7 -10.55 -52.57 -69.33
N THR A 8 -11.30 -52.27 -70.41
CA THR A 8 -11.84 -50.92 -70.64
C THR A 8 -12.89 -50.52 -69.62
N ALA A 9 -13.84 -51.47 -69.36
CA ALA A 9 -14.90 -51.28 -68.36
C ALA A 9 -14.32 -51.19 -66.92
N MET A 10 -13.30 -51.98 -66.59
CA MET A 10 -12.57 -51.89 -65.32
C MET A 10 -11.84 -50.56 -65.14
N ASN A 11 -11.20 -50.08 -66.21
CA ASN A 11 -10.56 -48.75 -66.19
C ASN A 11 -11.60 -47.64 -66.05
N ALA A 12 -12.72 -47.66 -66.74
CA ALA A 12 -13.84 -46.73 -66.63
C ALA A 12 -14.41 -46.70 -65.20
N ASN A 13 -14.66 -47.88 -64.64
CA ASN A 13 -15.15 -47.97 -63.26
C ASN A 13 -14.17 -47.48 -62.23
N ARG A 14 -12.87 -47.74 -62.38
CA ARG A 14 -11.81 -47.19 -61.54
C ARG A 14 -11.75 -45.66 -61.64
N GLN A 15 -11.86 -45.11 -62.85
CA GLN A 15 -11.83 -43.64 -63.09
C GLN A 15 -13.10 -42.99 -62.51
N LEU A 16 -14.26 -43.65 -62.64
CA LEU A 16 -15.51 -43.20 -62.01
C LEU A 16 -15.34 -43.14 -60.48
N GLY A 17 -14.74 -44.17 -59.85
CA GLY A 17 -14.49 -44.19 -58.41
C GLY A 17 -13.53 -43.09 -57.96
N ILE A 18 -12.49 -42.73 -58.74
CA ILE A 18 -11.59 -41.63 -58.47
C ILE A 18 -12.36 -40.30 -58.58
N THR A 19 -13.15 -40.09 -59.60
CA THR A 19 -13.89 -38.85 -59.86
C THR A 19 -14.98 -38.63 -58.81
N THR A 20 -15.75 -39.66 -58.43
CA THR A 20 -16.74 -39.55 -57.36
C THR A 20 -16.09 -39.29 -56.00
N GLY A 21 -14.92 -39.89 -55.73
CA GLY A 21 -14.13 -39.59 -54.53
C GLY A 21 -13.62 -38.13 -54.52
N ALA A 22 -13.14 -37.59 -55.66
CA ALA A 22 -12.76 -36.20 -55.76
C ALA A 22 -13.91 -35.23 -55.61
N GLN A 23 -15.09 -35.56 -56.20
CA GLN A 23 -16.32 -34.79 -56.05
C GLN A 23 -16.78 -34.74 -54.58
N ALA A 24 -16.75 -35.85 -53.87
CA ALA A 24 -17.12 -35.93 -52.45
C ALA A 24 -16.16 -35.06 -51.61
N LYS A 25 -14.86 -35.06 -51.91
CA LYS A 25 -13.87 -34.19 -51.26
C LYS A 25 -14.10 -32.69 -51.51
N SER A 26 -14.39 -32.30 -52.76
CA SER A 26 -14.74 -30.94 -53.10
C SER A 26 -16.04 -30.49 -52.41
N SER A 27 -17.05 -31.37 -52.36
CA SER A 27 -18.28 -31.09 -51.59
C SER A 27 -18.04 -30.94 -50.09
N GLU A 28 -17.17 -31.75 -49.49
CA GLU A 28 -16.76 -31.61 -48.08
C GLU A 28 -16.09 -30.25 -47.80
N LYS A 29 -15.19 -29.83 -48.68
CA LYS A 29 -14.50 -28.52 -48.54
C LYS A 29 -15.45 -27.34 -48.76
N LEU A 30 -16.33 -27.41 -49.76
CA LEU A 30 -17.34 -26.39 -49.99
C LEU A 30 -18.33 -26.26 -48.83
N SER A 31 -18.71 -27.38 -48.22
CA SER A 31 -19.64 -27.41 -47.09
C SER A 31 -19.01 -26.88 -45.79
N SER A 32 -17.73 -27.20 -45.56
CA SER A 32 -17.01 -26.76 -44.37
C SER A 32 -16.40 -25.37 -44.47
N GLY A 33 -16.11 -24.92 -45.70
CA GLY A 33 -15.35 -23.71 -45.97
C GLY A 33 -13.84 -23.88 -45.74
N TYR A 34 -13.39 -25.08 -45.36
CA TYR A 34 -12.00 -25.36 -45.04
C TYR A 34 -11.31 -26.22 -46.12
N ARG A 35 -10.09 -25.86 -46.46
CA ARG A 35 -9.20 -26.63 -47.34
C ARG A 35 -8.69 -27.90 -46.64
N ILE A 36 -8.42 -27.78 -45.31
CA ILE A 36 -7.91 -28.87 -44.48
C ILE A 36 -9.01 -29.28 -43.50
N ASN A 37 -9.70 -30.37 -43.77
CA ASN A 37 -10.76 -30.93 -42.93
C ASN A 37 -10.27 -32.08 -42.05
N ARG A 38 -9.35 -32.89 -42.57
CA ARG A 38 -8.84 -34.09 -41.90
C ARG A 38 -7.30 -34.04 -41.80
N ALA A 39 -6.76 -34.71 -40.80
CA ALA A 39 -5.30 -34.81 -40.62
C ALA A 39 -4.60 -35.46 -41.84
N GLY A 40 -5.33 -36.27 -42.63
CA GLY A 40 -4.85 -36.90 -43.86
C GLY A 40 -4.74 -35.93 -45.04
N ASP A 41 -5.36 -34.75 -45.00
CA ASP A 41 -5.28 -33.76 -46.09
C ASP A 41 -3.95 -32.98 -46.06
N ASP A 42 -3.58 -32.51 -44.88
CA ASP A 42 -2.28 -31.83 -44.59
C ASP A 42 -2.02 -31.86 -43.08
N ALA A 43 -1.23 -32.82 -42.63
CA ALA A 43 -0.92 -32.96 -41.21
C ALA A 43 -0.07 -31.80 -40.65
N ALA A 44 0.81 -31.21 -41.49
CA ALA A 44 1.66 -30.09 -41.09
C ALA A 44 0.85 -28.80 -41.01
N GLY A 45 0.05 -28.50 -42.03
CA GLY A 45 -0.84 -27.34 -42.05
C GLY A 45 -1.89 -27.41 -40.94
N LEU A 46 -2.47 -28.58 -40.66
CA LEU A 46 -3.41 -28.74 -39.54
C LEU A 46 -2.75 -28.43 -38.20
N LYS A 47 -1.57 -28.96 -37.92
CA LYS A 47 -0.84 -28.69 -36.68
C LYS A 47 -0.54 -27.19 -36.50
N ILE A 48 -0.15 -26.51 -37.57
CA ILE A 48 0.13 -25.08 -37.54
C ILE A 48 -1.16 -24.28 -37.31
N SER A 49 -2.26 -24.59 -38.03
CA SER A 49 -3.54 -23.88 -37.86
C SER A 49 -4.12 -24.08 -36.47
N GLU A 50 -4.06 -25.29 -35.91
CA GLU A 50 -4.52 -25.53 -34.53
C GLU A 50 -3.71 -24.76 -33.49
N LYS A 51 -2.38 -24.63 -33.69
CA LYS A 51 -1.54 -23.77 -32.86
C LYS A 51 -1.94 -22.29 -32.99
N MET A 52 -2.14 -21.80 -34.21
CA MET A 52 -2.59 -20.42 -34.45
C MET A 52 -3.96 -20.15 -33.84
N ARG A 53 -4.92 -21.05 -33.99
CA ARG A 53 -6.25 -20.93 -33.34
C ARG A 53 -6.16 -20.90 -31.83
N SER A 54 -5.30 -21.70 -31.25
CA SER A 54 -5.05 -21.64 -29.80
C SER A 54 -4.44 -20.28 -29.41
N GLN A 55 -3.54 -19.71 -30.22
CA GLN A 55 -2.96 -18.38 -29.98
C GLN A 55 -4.01 -17.29 -30.13
N ILE A 56 -4.84 -17.31 -31.19
CA ILE A 56 -5.93 -16.32 -31.39
C ILE A 56 -6.84 -16.30 -30.18
N ARG A 57 -7.38 -17.47 -29.78
CA ARG A 57 -8.25 -17.54 -28.59
C ARG A 57 -7.55 -17.08 -27.30
N GLY A 58 -6.24 -17.29 -27.20
CA GLY A 58 -5.43 -16.81 -26.08
C GLY A 58 -5.25 -15.30 -26.11
N LEU A 59 -5.04 -14.70 -27.29
CA LEU A 59 -4.90 -13.26 -27.48
C LEU A 59 -6.23 -12.54 -27.24
N ASP A 60 -7.33 -13.07 -27.76
CA ASP A 60 -8.68 -12.52 -27.54
C ASP A 60 -9.00 -12.50 -26.03
N LYS A 61 -8.70 -13.61 -25.32
CA LYS A 61 -8.90 -13.65 -23.87
C LYS A 61 -7.95 -12.73 -23.11
N ALA A 62 -6.74 -12.52 -23.61
CA ALA A 62 -5.80 -11.55 -23.04
C ALA A 62 -6.26 -10.10 -23.24
N SER A 63 -6.90 -9.79 -24.38
CA SER A 63 -7.53 -8.51 -24.66
C SER A 63 -8.70 -8.25 -23.69
N ASP A 64 -9.60 -9.24 -23.49
CA ASP A 64 -10.65 -9.17 -22.48
C ASP A 64 -10.09 -8.90 -21.07
N ASN A 65 -9.07 -9.65 -20.66
CA ASN A 65 -8.44 -9.46 -19.35
C ASN A 65 -7.83 -8.06 -19.21
N ALA A 66 -7.23 -7.51 -20.26
CA ALA A 66 -6.69 -6.16 -20.25
C ALA A 66 -7.80 -5.11 -20.10
N GLN A 67 -8.96 -5.30 -20.75
CA GLN A 67 -10.13 -4.43 -20.60
C GLN A 67 -10.74 -4.53 -19.19
N ASP A 68 -10.78 -5.72 -18.59
CA ASP A 68 -11.16 -5.90 -17.19
C ASP A 68 -10.21 -5.13 -16.26
N GLY A 69 -8.90 -5.15 -16.56
CA GLY A 69 -7.89 -4.38 -15.84
C GLY A 69 -8.09 -2.88 -15.95
N ILE A 70 -8.43 -2.38 -17.14
CA ILE A 70 -8.78 -0.96 -17.36
C ILE A 70 -10.01 -0.58 -16.53
N SER A 71 -11.05 -1.40 -16.53
CA SER A 71 -12.27 -1.17 -15.74
C SER A 71 -12.01 -1.12 -14.24
N LEU A 72 -11.13 -1.99 -13.76
CA LEU A 72 -10.67 -1.99 -12.36
C LEU A 72 -9.93 -0.70 -12.03
N ILE A 73 -9.00 -0.27 -12.89
CA ILE A 73 -8.23 0.97 -12.69
C ILE A 73 -9.18 2.18 -12.67
N GLN A 74 -10.14 2.27 -13.58
CA GLN A 74 -11.12 3.35 -13.64
C GLN A 74 -11.99 3.39 -12.37
N THR A 75 -12.37 2.23 -11.82
CA THR A 75 -13.09 2.16 -10.55
C THR A 75 -12.25 2.70 -9.40
N ALA A 76 -10.97 2.33 -9.33
CA ALA A 76 -10.05 2.82 -8.31
C ALA A 76 -9.79 4.33 -8.47
N GLU A 77 -9.61 4.81 -9.72
CA GLU A 77 -9.38 6.22 -10.02
C GLU A 77 -10.59 7.09 -9.64
N GLY A 78 -11.80 6.62 -9.90
CA GLY A 78 -13.03 7.30 -9.48
C GLY A 78 -13.06 7.53 -7.98
N ALA A 79 -12.77 6.48 -7.19
CA ALA A 79 -12.70 6.57 -5.72
C ALA A 79 -11.56 7.49 -5.25
N LEU A 80 -10.39 7.44 -5.90
CA LEU A 80 -9.27 8.31 -5.58
C LEU A 80 -9.56 9.79 -5.93
N ASN A 81 -10.41 10.05 -6.91
CA ASN A 81 -10.85 11.41 -7.22
C ASN A 81 -11.74 11.98 -6.12
N GLU A 82 -12.67 11.18 -5.59
CA GLU A 82 -13.46 11.57 -4.42
C GLU A 82 -12.57 11.77 -3.18
N ALA A 83 -11.64 10.87 -2.93
CA ALA A 83 -10.68 11.02 -1.83
C ALA A 83 -9.85 12.30 -1.98
N HIS A 84 -9.43 12.65 -3.20
CA HIS A 84 -8.71 13.91 -3.49
C HIS A 84 -9.58 15.14 -3.17
N SER A 85 -10.85 15.11 -3.53
CA SER A 85 -11.79 16.21 -3.24
C SER A 85 -12.03 16.40 -1.75
N ILE A 86 -12.13 15.30 -1.00
CA ILE A 86 -12.20 15.31 0.46
C ILE A 86 -10.94 15.91 1.07
N LEU A 87 -9.75 15.48 0.62
CA LEU A 87 -8.48 16.03 1.10
C LEU A 87 -8.32 17.51 0.80
N GLN A 88 -8.79 17.99 -0.36
CA GLN A 88 -8.82 19.43 -0.65
C GLN A 88 -9.72 20.17 0.34
N ARG A 89 -10.91 19.64 0.65
CA ARG A 89 -11.79 20.21 1.66
C ARG A 89 -11.17 20.24 3.05
N MET A 90 -10.47 19.14 3.44
CA MET A 90 -9.73 19.09 4.70
C MET A 90 -8.61 20.14 4.75
N ASN A 91 -7.93 20.38 3.63
CA ASN A 91 -6.90 21.43 3.55
C ASN A 91 -7.51 22.85 3.74
N GLU A 92 -8.66 23.12 3.12
CA GLU A 92 -9.39 24.39 3.33
C GLU A 92 -9.73 24.58 4.82
N LEU A 93 -10.29 23.57 5.44
CA LEU A 93 -10.64 23.58 6.88
C LEU A 93 -9.42 23.76 7.78
N ALA A 94 -8.32 23.10 7.44
CA ALA A 94 -7.07 23.24 8.20
C ALA A 94 -6.51 24.67 8.08
N VAL A 95 -6.54 25.28 6.90
CA VAL A 95 -6.15 26.69 6.68
C VAL A 95 -7.09 27.64 7.43
N GLN A 96 -8.41 27.38 7.40
CA GLN A 96 -9.39 28.16 8.16
C GLN A 96 -9.11 28.06 9.65
N GLY A 97 -8.86 26.84 10.17
CA GLY A 97 -8.55 26.60 11.59
C GLY A 97 -7.23 27.21 12.06
N ALA A 98 -6.27 27.44 11.15
CA ALA A 98 -4.99 28.07 11.44
C ALA A 98 -5.11 29.59 11.74
N ASN A 99 -6.27 30.20 11.51
CA ASN A 99 -6.46 31.62 11.77
C ASN A 99 -6.74 31.85 13.26
N ASP A 100 -5.95 32.70 13.89
CA ASP A 100 -6.09 33.07 15.33
C ASP A 100 -7.35 33.91 15.64
N THR A 101 -8.12 34.32 14.64
CA THR A 101 -9.43 34.96 14.85
C THR A 101 -10.50 33.98 15.27
N ASN A 102 -10.29 32.66 15.09
CA ASN A 102 -11.23 31.62 15.49
C ASN A 102 -11.21 31.38 16.99
N GLN A 103 -12.38 31.31 17.57
CA GLN A 103 -12.56 30.87 18.96
C GLN A 103 -12.48 29.34 19.09
N SER A 104 -12.38 28.85 20.32
CA SER A 104 -12.33 27.40 20.57
C SER A 104 -13.56 26.67 20.04
N ILE A 105 -14.74 27.27 20.15
CA ILE A 105 -16.01 26.72 19.63
C ILE A 105 -15.95 26.57 18.11
N ASP A 106 -15.37 27.55 17.39
CA ASP A 106 -15.25 27.49 15.94
C ASP A 106 -14.27 26.39 15.52
N ARG A 107 -13.17 26.27 16.24
CA ARG A 107 -12.17 25.19 16.01
C ARG A 107 -12.74 23.81 16.33
N ASP A 108 -13.58 23.70 17.35
CA ASP A 108 -14.28 22.43 17.68
C ASP A 108 -15.24 22.02 16.55
N ALA A 109 -15.96 22.98 15.95
CA ALA A 109 -16.81 22.72 14.80
C ALA A 109 -16.01 22.27 13.57
N ILE A 110 -14.86 22.92 13.30
CA ILE A 110 -13.94 22.51 12.23
C ILE A 110 -13.38 21.11 12.51
N ASN A 111 -13.01 20.79 13.75
CA ASN A 111 -12.52 19.45 14.11
C ASN A 111 -13.59 18.37 13.86
N GLN A 112 -14.87 18.63 14.19
CA GLN A 112 -15.96 17.69 13.90
C GLN A 112 -16.12 17.45 12.38
N GLU A 113 -15.98 18.49 11.54
CA GLU A 113 -16.02 18.32 10.09
C GLU A 113 -14.80 17.54 9.59
N LEU A 114 -13.59 17.80 10.12
CA LEU A 114 -12.38 17.04 9.80
C LEU A 114 -12.50 15.55 10.19
N GLU A 115 -13.10 15.27 11.35
CA GLU A 115 -13.37 13.90 11.81
C GLU A 115 -14.32 13.17 10.85
N ALA A 116 -15.43 13.82 10.47
CA ALA A 116 -16.40 13.26 9.53
C ALA A 116 -15.76 12.99 8.15
N LEU A 117 -14.90 13.89 7.66
CA LEU A 117 -14.19 13.72 6.40
C LEU A 117 -13.13 12.60 6.48
N THR A 118 -12.49 12.43 7.62
CA THR A 118 -11.55 11.34 7.87
C THR A 118 -12.26 9.98 7.89
N ASP A 119 -13.42 9.90 8.56
CA ASP A 119 -14.25 8.69 8.54
C ASP A 119 -14.77 8.37 7.13
N GLU A 120 -15.07 9.39 6.31
CA GLU A 120 -15.49 9.20 4.92
C GLU A 120 -14.34 8.68 4.03
N LEU A 121 -13.10 9.15 4.25
CA LEU A 121 -11.92 8.57 3.59
C LEU A 121 -11.75 7.08 3.92
N ASP A 122 -11.89 6.72 5.19
CA ASP A 122 -11.82 5.32 5.61
C ASP A 122 -12.95 4.50 4.99
N ARG A 123 -14.18 5.06 4.92
CA ARG A 123 -15.31 4.42 4.26
C ARG A 123 -15.04 4.16 2.79
N ILE A 124 -14.54 5.16 2.05
CA ILE A 124 -14.19 5.02 0.62
C ILE A 124 -13.13 3.93 0.45
N SER A 125 -12.10 3.92 1.27
CA SER A 125 -11.04 2.91 1.21
C SER A 125 -11.55 1.49 1.44
N GLN A 126 -12.52 1.30 2.35
CA GLN A 126 -13.08 0.00 2.70
C GLN A 126 -14.18 -0.47 1.75
N THR A 127 -14.95 0.46 1.18
CA THR A 127 -16.12 0.13 0.35
C THR A 127 -15.79 0.03 -1.14
N THR A 128 -14.69 0.64 -1.59
CA THR A 128 -14.30 0.59 -3.00
C THR A 128 -13.80 -0.81 -3.34
N GLN A 129 -14.61 -1.53 -4.10
CA GLN A 129 -14.30 -2.91 -4.49
C GLN A 129 -14.59 -3.14 -5.97
N PHE A 130 -13.82 -4.04 -6.58
CA PHE A 130 -14.08 -4.60 -7.90
C PHE A 130 -14.16 -6.11 -7.76
N ASN A 131 -15.25 -6.73 -8.19
CA ASN A 131 -15.50 -8.14 -8.06
C ASN A 131 -15.23 -8.69 -6.63
N LYS A 132 -15.74 -8.00 -5.59
CA LYS A 132 -15.56 -8.33 -4.16
C LYS A 132 -14.09 -8.27 -3.67
N GLN A 133 -13.19 -7.67 -4.43
CA GLN A 133 -11.83 -7.38 -4.00
C GLN A 133 -11.72 -5.89 -3.67
N ASN A 134 -11.33 -5.58 -2.46
CA ASN A 134 -11.08 -4.20 -2.06
C ASN A 134 -9.83 -3.68 -2.80
N LEU A 135 -9.92 -2.46 -3.31
CA LEU A 135 -8.85 -1.88 -4.13
C LEU A 135 -7.94 -0.95 -3.34
N LEU A 136 -8.45 -0.25 -2.31
CA LEU A 136 -7.78 0.85 -1.63
C LEU A 136 -7.37 0.52 -0.18
N ASP A 137 -7.55 -0.72 0.27
CA ASP A 137 -7.24 -1.17 1.63
C ASP A 137 -5.76 -1.54 1.83
N GLY A 138 -4.96 -1.53 0.75
CA GLY A 138 -3.54 -1.91 0.76
C GLY A 138 -3.26 -3.40 0.58
N ASN A 139 -4.29 -4.24 0.41
CA ASN A 139 -4.14 -5.66 0.13
C ASN A 139 -4.03 -5.95 -1.37
N PHE A 140 -4.30 -4.94 -2.22
CA PHE A 140 -4.23 -5.06 -3.67
C PHE A 140 -2.82 -4.79 -4.19
N LYS A 141 -1.87 -5.67 -3.80
CA LYS A 141 -0.45 -5.56 -4.19
C LYS A 141 -0.04 -6.72 -5.07
N GLU A 142 0.85 -6.45 -6.02
CA GLU A 142 1.47 -7.45 -6.91
C GLU A 142 0.43 -8.33 -7.65
N LYS A 143 -0.74 -7.77 -7.96
CA LYS A 143 -1.76 -8.50 -8.72
C LYS A 143 -1.36 -8.60 -10.18
N LYS A 144 -1.26 -9.82 -10.68
CA LYS A 144 -0.81 -10.11 -12.04
C LYS A 144 -2.00 -10.24 -12.97
N LEU A 145 -2.03 -9.39 -13.97
CA LEU A 145 -3.00 -9.44 -15.06
C LEU A 145 -2.37 -10.12 -16.27
N GLN A 146 -2.89 -11.26 -16.68
CA GLN A 146 -2.39 -12.00 -17.84
C GLN A 146 -2.85 -11.31 -19.12
N VAL A 147 -1.92 -10.67 -19.83
CA VAL A 147 -2.16 -9.86 -21.03
C VAL A 147 -1.47 -10.44 -22.27
N GLY A 148 -1.36 -11.75 -22.33
CA GLY A 148 -0.81 -12.44 -23.50
C GLY A 148 -1.13 -13.92 -23.52
N ALA A 149 -1.02 -14.53 -24.70
CA ALA A 149 -1.36 -15.93 -24.95
C ALA A 149 -0.36 -16.95 -24.37
N ASN A 150 0.83 -16.49 -23.97
CA ASN A 150 1.88 -17.37 -23.44
C ASN A 150 2.11 -17.14 -21.95
N ALA A 151 2.73 -18.12 -21.29
CA ALA A 151 3.08 -18.03 -19.87
C ALA A 151 4.00 -16.82 -19.59
N ASN A 152 3.83 -16.19 -18.42
CA ASN A 152 4.60 -15.05 -17.93
C ASN A 152 4.41 -13.72 -18.71
N GLN A 153 3.43 -13.62 -19.59
CA GLN A 153 3.05 -12.38 -20.24
C GLN A 153 2.01 -11.65 -19.40
N ASN A 154 2.45 -11.05 -18.30
CA ASN A 154 1.57 -10.36 -17.34
C ASN A 154 2.01 -8.90 -17.12
N ILE A 155 1.05 -8.09 -16.71
CA ILE A 155 1.26 -6.74 -16.18
C ILE A 155 0.87 -6.80 -14.70
N GLU A 156 1.73 -6.26 -13.85
CA GLU A 156 1.51 -6.18 -12.42
C GLU A 156 0.82 -4.87 -12.07
N ILE A 157 -0.21 -4.96 -11.24
CA ILE A 157 -0.97 -3.83 -10.71
C ILE A 157 -0.82 -3.84 -9.20
N SER A 158 -0.38 -2.71 -8.64
CA SER A 158 -0.31 -2.48 -7.21
C SER A 158 -1.01 -1.18 -6.86
N ILE A 159 -1.84 -1.24 -5.84
CA ILE A 159 -2.52 -0.07 -5.27
C ILE A 159 -2.18 -0.05 -3.78
N ASP A 160 -1.57 1.05 -3.34
CA ASP A 160 -1.24 1.23 -1.94
C ASP A 160 -2.48 1.54 -1.10
N SER A 161 -2.37 1.35 0.22
CA SER A 161 -3.45 1.71 1.12
C SER A 161 -3.69 3.21 1.11
N MET A 162 -4.96 3.58 0.95
CA MET A 162 -5.44 4.97 0.91
C MET A 162 -6.41 5.26 2.05
N ASN A 163 -6.38 4.46 3.13
CA ASN A 163 -7.11 4.75 4.35
C ASN A 163 -6.47 5.93 5.10
N ALA A 164 -7.20 6.52 6.02
CA ALA A 164 -6.76 7.67 6.81
C ALA A 164 -5.44 7.39 7.56
N ASP A 165 -5.25 6.17 8.08
CA ASP A 165 -4.02 5.78 8.78
C ASP A 165 -2.79 5.80 7.86
N ALA A 166 -2.89 5.23 6.65
CA ALA A 166 -1.80 5.21 5.67
C ALA A 166 -1.49 6.61 5.13
N LEU A 167 -2.49 7.47 5.08
CA LEU A 167 -2.34 8.87 4.69
C LEU A 167 -1.77 9.75 5.82
N GLY A 168 -1.72 9.24 7.08
CA GLY A 168 -1.24 9.96 8.25
C GLY A 168 -2.28 10.88 8.89
N LEU A 169 -3.56 10.68 8.55
CA LEU A 169 -4.71 11.42 9.05
C LEU A 169 -5.57 10.60 10.02
N GLY A 170 -5.24 9.31 10.18
CA GLY A 170 -6.02 8.34 10.93
C GLY A 170 -6.12 8.63 12.41
N LYS A 171 -6.94 7.81 13.07
CA LYS A 171 -7.12 7.85 14.52
C LYS A 171 -5.82 7.47 15.19
N GLU A 172 -4.99 8.44 15.54
CA GLU A 172 -3.94 8.21 16.51
C GLU A 172 -4.62 7.83 17.82
N GLN A 173 -4.58 6.55 18.15
CA GLN A 173 -4.69 6.22 19.54
C GLN A 173 -3.55 6.99 20.19
N VAL A 174 -3.87 8.00 20.96
CA VAL A 174 -2.92 8.52 21.93
C VAL A 174 -2.54 7.29 22.72
N LYS A 175 -1.45 6.63 22.30
CA LYS A 175 -0.85 5.57 23.09
C LYS A 175 -0.58 6.23 24.41
N GLN A 176 -1.50 6.05 25.34
CA GLN A 176 -1.26 6.30 26.72
C GLN A 176 0.02 5.52 27.01
N GLY A 177 1.16 6.25 26.82
CA GLY A 177 2.52 5.81 27.01
C GLY A 177 2.75 4.33 27.15
N GLY A 178 2.55 3.57 26.09
CA GLY A 178 2.99 2.18 26.02
C GLY A 178 4.49 2.04 25.74
N THR A 179 5.22 3.13 25.70
CA THR A 179 6.64 3.11 26.03
C THR A 179 6.69 3.12 27.56
N THR A 180 7.16 2.02 28.13
CA THR A 180 7.66 1.97 29.51
C THR A 180 8.24 3.36 29.80
N PRO A 181 7.72 4.10 30.81
CA PRO A 181 8.17 5.43 31.08
C PRO A 181 9.67 5.36 31.14
N THR A 182 10.33 6.24 30.38
CA THR A 182 11.78 6.23 30.29
C THR A 182 12.32 6.35 31.72
N ALA A 183 12.87 5.27 32.21
CA ALA A 183 13.39 5.24 33.56
C ALA A 183 14.56 6.19 33.61
N VAL A 184 14.45 7.29 34.36
CA VAL A 184 15.57 8.17 34.61
C VAL A 184 16.55 7.43 35.50
N LYS A 185 17.76 7.22 35.00
CA LYS A 185 18.86 6.61 35.78
C LYS A 185 19.61 7.70 36.51
N TYR A 186 19.54 7.70 37.81
CA TYR A 186 20.34 8.57 38.66
C TYR A 186 21.15 7.70 39.64
N GLN A 187 22.46 7.78 39.60
CA GLN A 187 23.42 6.99 40.42
C GLN A 187 23.14 5.45 40.34
N GLY A 188 22.87 4.93 39.13
CA GLY A 188 22.65 3.50 38.90
C GLY A 188 21.25 2.97 39.29
N MET A 189 20.37 3.81 39.82
CA MET A 189 18.98 3.46 40.08
C MET A 189 18.06 3.96 38.97
N SER A 190 17.11 3.09 38.56
CA SER A 190 16.09 3.43 37.56
C SER A 190 14.81 3.89 38.28
N TYR A 191 14.34 5.10 37.97
CA TYR A 191 13.11 5.65 38.48
C TYR A 191 12.07 5.66 37.38
N THR A 192 11.02 4.90 37.55
CA THR A 192 9.97 4.75 36.55
C THR A 192 8.85 5.75 36.81
N TYR A 193 8.41 6.49 35.81
CA TYR A 193 7.22 7.33 35.92
C TYR A 193 5.98 6.45 35.88
N VAL A 194 5.06 6.59 36.84
CA VAL A 194 3.78 5.90 36.80
C VAL A 194 2.80 6.75 35.99
N ALA A 195 2.52 6.30 34.79
CA ALA A 195 1.62 6.96 33.85
C ALA A 195 0.15 6.69 34.23
N ALA A 196 -0.42 7.51 35.11
CA ALA A 196 -1.85 7.47 35.37
C ALA A 196 -2.47 8.74 35.95
N LYS A 197 -1.86 9.93 35.78
CA LYS A 197 -2.44 11.21 36.21
C LYS A 197 -1.92 12.41 35.42
N PRO A 198 -2.62 13.57 35.40
CA PRO A 198 -2.24 14.75 34.62
C PRO A 198 -0.79 15.17 34.85
N ALA A 199 -0.12 15.59 33.79
CA ALA A 199 1.32 15.80 33.71
C ALA A 199 1.95 16.63 34.86
N ALA A 200 1.26 17.63 35.37
CA ALA A 200 1.75 18.46 36.51
C ALA A 200 1.78 17.69 37.83
N SER A 201 0.83 16.80 38.07
CA SER A 201 0.75 15.99 39.31
C SER A 201 1.78 14.84 39.30
N ASN A 202 2.09 14.29 38.13
CA ASN A 202 3.08 13.24 37.98
C ASN A 202 4.51 13.73 38.22
N LYS A 203 4.84 14.95 37.78
CA LYS A 203 6.12 15.57 38.06
C LYS A 203 6.35 15.76 39.58
N ALA A 204 5.35 16.24 40.28
CA ALA A 204 5.43 16.45 41.74
C ALA A 204 5.58 15.10 42.48
N LEU A 205 4.84 14.05 42.05
CA LEU A 205 4.92 12.72 42.64
C LEU A 205 6.27 12.03 42.35
N ALA A 206 6.78 12.13 41.14
CA ALA A 206 8.08 11.60 40.77
C ALA A 206 9.22 12.26 41.57
N ILE A 207 9.22 13.60 41.67
CA ILE A 207 10.18 14.33 42.46
C ILE A 207 10.10 13.96 43.95
N THR A 208 8.90 13.80 44.49
CA THR A 208 8.67 13.39 45.89
C THR A 208 9.19 11.98 46.15
N SER A 209 8.90 11.04 45.25
CA SER A 209 9.34 9.63 45.35
C SER A 209 10.87 9.51 45.28
N ILE A 210 11.50 10.27 44.40
CA ILE A 210 12.98 10.29 44.27
C ILE A 210 13.63 10.94 45.48
N LYS A 211 13.08 12.06 45.96
CA LYS A 211 13.56 12.68 47.19
C LYS A 211 13.48 11.73 48.39
N LYS A 212 12.39 10.93 48.46
CA LYS A 212 12.21 9.93 49.50
C LYS A 212 13.21 8.77 49.34
N ALA A 213 13.46 8.29 48.12
CA ALA A 213 14.43 7.23 47.83
C ALA A 213 15.88 7.68 48.14
N ILE A 214 16.27 8.90 47.77
CA ILE A 214 17.56 9.47 48.11
C ILE A 214 17.73 9.62 49.64
N SER A 215 16.68 9.97 50.36
CA SER A 215 16.71 10.07 51.83
C SER A 215 16.77 8.71 52.54
N ALA A 216 16.18 7.68 51.93
CA ALA A 216 16.14 6.29 52.47
C ALA A 216 17.42 5.50 52.16
N LYS A 217 18.16 5.90 51.10
CA LYS A 217 19.39 5.22 50.73
C LYS A 217 20.48 5.60 51.76
N THR A 218 21.05 4.58 52.39
CA THR A 218 22.28 4.78 53.16
C THR A 218 23.38 5.17 52.18
N VAL A 219 23.69 6.47 52.09
CA VAL A 219 24.79 6.96 51.30
C VAL A 219 26.04 6.41 52.01
N LYS A 220 26.82 5.55 51.32
CA LYS A 220 28.14 5.22 51.80
C LYS A 220 29.01 6.44 51.61
N ASP A 221 29.16 7.18 52.67
CA ASP A 221 29.92 8.42 52.69
C ASP A 221 31.27 8.14 53.28
N ASP A 222 32.29 8.22 52.45
CA ASP A 222 33.65 8.32 52.91
C ASP A 222 33.94 9.78 53.32
N PHE A 223 33.10 10.37 54.19
CA PHE A 223 33.44 11.64 54.83
C PHE A 223 34.54 11.39 55.85
N THR A 224 35.77 11.32 55.37
CA THR A 224 36.91 11.20 56.24
C THR A 224 37.17 12.55 56.92
N ALA A 225 37.32 12.52 58.22
CA ALA A 225 37.74 13.66 59.00
C ALA A 225 39.15 14.10 58.53
N GLN A 226 39.28 15.39 58.20
CA GLN A 226 40.55 15.99 57.82
C GLN A 226 40.97 16.98 58.90
N TYR A 227 42.26 17.00 59.21
CA TYR A 227 42.82 17.91 60.20
C TYR A 227 43.42 19.12 59.49
N ASP A 228 43.01 20.31 59.91
CA ASP A 228 43.58 21.56 59.44
C ASP A 228 44.68 21.97 60.39
N SER A 229 45.92 21.84 59.94
CA SER A 229 47.10 22.17 60.74
C SER A 229 47.25 23.64 61.05
N THR A 230 46.53 24.54 60.35
CA THR A 230 46.58 26.01 60.51
C THR A 230 45.64 26.47 61.62
N THR A 231 44.49 25.81 61.76
CA THR A 231 43.46 26.16 62.75
C THR A 231 43.35 25.19 63.90
N GLY A 232 44.09 24.05 63.86
CA GLY A 232 44.02 23.01 64.85
C GLY A 232 42.73 22.28 64.96
N SER A 233 41.81 22.39 63.98
CA SER A 233 40.47 21.84 64.01
C SER A 233 40.30 20.64 63.04
N ILE A 234 39.46 19.72 63.44
CA ILE A 234 38.99 18.61 62.57
C ILE A 234 37.79 19.08 61.79
N TYR A 235 37.77 18.88 60.46
CA TYR A 235 36.64 19.22 59.62
C TYR A 235 36.30 18.06 58.63
N TYR A 236 35.09 18.09 58.12
CA TYR A 236 34.61 17.16 57.12
C TYR A 236 34.36 17.90 55.81
N LYS A 237 34.88 17.35 54.70
CA LYS A 237 34.67 17.91 53.36
C LYS A 237 33.46 17.32 52.67
N ALA A 238 32.62 18.16 52.06
CA ALA A 238 31.56 17.77 51.15
C ALA A 238 31.61 18.66 49.92
N THR A 239 31.44 18.05 48.73
CA THR A 239 31.32 18.80 47.49
C THR A 239 29.86 19.17 47.29
N ILE A 240 29.53 20.45 47.27
CA ILE A 240 28.20 21.03 47.15
C ILE A 240 28.22 22.05 46.05
N ASP A 241 27.33 21.99 45.05
CA ASP A 241 27.32 22.84 43.85
C ASP A 241 28.69 22.83 43.12
N GLY A 242 29.37 21.68 43.09
CA GLY A 242 30.71 21.53 42.49
C GLY A 242 31.83 22.19 43.25
N LYS A 243 31.62 22.71 44.49
CA LYS A 243 32.62 23.32 45.35
C LYS A 243 32.81 22.56 46.64
N GLU A 244 34.04 22.40 47.08
CA GLU A 244 34.34 21.84 48.38
C GLU A 244 33.93 22.78 49.50
N LYS A 245 33.12 22.30 50.43
CA LYS A 245 32.76 23.00 51.68
C LYS A 245 33.25 22.21 52.88
N LYS A 246 33.72 22.91 53.90
CA LYS A 246 34.18 22.34 55.17
C LYS A 246 33.04 22.41 56.19
N PHE A 247 32.86 21.35 56.96
CA PHE A 247 31.84 21.23 58.01
C PHE A 247 32.50 20.74 59.30
N GLU A 248 32.05 21.23 60.43
CA GLU A 248 32.57 20.85 61.74
C GLU A 248 32.10 19.44 62.16
N ASN A 249 30.96 19.00 61.65
CA ASN A 249 30.36 17.70 61.96
C ASN A 249 30.12 16.88 60.73
N ALA A 250 30.36 15.54 60.79
CA ALA A 250 30.03 14.60 59.73
C ALA A 250 28.55 14.58 59.39
N SER A 251 27.65 14.78 60.39
CA SER A 251 26.22 14.83 60.21
C SER A 251 25.77 16.00 59.32
N ASP A 252 26.37 17.19 59.54
CA ASP A 252 26.03 18.39 58.76
C ASP A 252 26.58 18.33 57.34
N ALA A 253 27.79 17.80 57.16
CA ALA A 253 28.35 17.51 55.85
C ALA A 253 27.47 16.56 55.06
N ARG A 254 27.03 15.49 55.71
CA ARG A 254 26.13 14.47 55.11
C ARG A 254 24.78 15.08 54.75
N LYS A 255 24.16 15.85 55.62
CA LYS A 255 22.88 16.52 55.37
C LYS A 255 22.96 17.47 54.19
N ALA A 256 24.00 18.30 54.16
CA ALA A 256 24.23 19.26 53.08
C ALA A 256 24.49 18.56 51.74
N TYR A 257 25.25 17.46 51.74
CA TYR A 257 25.49 16.63 50.55
C TYR A 257 24.17 15.96 50.05
N VAL A 258 23.39 15.40 50.94
CA VAL A 258 22.10 14.79 50.59
C VAL A 258 21.13 15.81 50.03
N ASP A 259 21.09 17.01 50.58
CA ASP A 259 20.23 18.09 50.09
C ASP A 259 20.69 18.64 48.75
N ASP A 260 21.98 18.69 48.49
CA ASP A 260 22.55 19.01 47.18
C ASP A 260 22.21 17.93 46.13
N GLN A 261 22.42 16.67 46.46
CA GLN A 261 22.05 15.56 45.60
C GLN A 261 20.54 15.54 45.26
N LYS A 262 19.67 15.91 46.23
CA LYS A 262 18.25 16.09 45.98
C LYS A 262 17.94 17.24 45.03
N LYS A 263 18.68 18.34 45.11
CA LYS A 263 18.55 19.49 44.17
C LYS A 263 18.99 19.08 42.76
N ILE A 264 20.16 18.43 42.62
CA ILE A 264 20.69 17.97 41.35
C ILE A 264 19.72 16.98 40.71
N ALA A 265 19.22 16.00 41.48
CA ALA A 265 18.24 15.06 41.02
C ALA A 265 16.93 15.71 40.58
N SER A 266 16.44 16.68 41.34
CA SER A 266 15.21 17.44 41.02
C SER A 266 15.38 18.28 39.76
N LYS A 267 16.58 18.85 39.53
CA LYS A 267 16.92 19.61 38.32
C LYS A 267 17.00 18.69 37.09
N ALA A 268 17.73 17.56 37.19
CA ALA A 268 17.88 16.59 36.14
C ALA A 268 16.51 16.00 35.71
N ILE A 269 15.64 15.68 36.70
CA ILE A 269 14.27 15.20 36.42
C ILE A 269 13.44 16.31 35.77
N SER A 270 13.59 17.55 36.19
CA SER A 270 12.90 18.68 35.57
C SER A 270 13.32 18.89 34.13
N GLU A 271 14.62 18.80 33.83
CA GLU A 271 15.17 18.94 32.50
C GLU A 271 14.76 17.78 31.60
N ASP A 272 14.82 16.55 32.10
CA ASP A 272 14.41 15.35 31.39
C ASP A 272 12.89 15.31 31.17
N PHE A 273 12.11 15.77 32.14
CA PHE A 273 10.67 15.94 32.02
C PHE A 273 10.32 17.06 31.03
N GLN A 274 11.04 18.16 30.98
CA GLN A 274 10.87 19.23 30.00
C GLN A 274 11.20 18.71 28.58
N LYS A 275 12.25 17.91 28.44
CA LYS A 275 12.60 17.26 27.16
C LYS A 275 11.55 16.23 26.75
N TYR A 276 11.01 15.46 27.70
CA TYR A 276 9.90 14.54 27.46
C TYR A 276 8.63 15.29 27.05
N VAL A 277 8.28 16.36 27.76
CA VAL A 277 7.16 17.23 27.39
C VAL A 277 7.39 17.88 26.03
N GLN A 278 8.60 18.38 25.73
CA GLN A 278 8.91 18.96 24.41
C GLN A 278 8.88 17.92 23.26
N THR A 279 9.25 16.67 23.51
CA THR A 279 9.14 15.60 22.51
C THR A 279 7.71 15.06 22.38
N THR A 280 6.89 15.19 23.42
CA THR A 280 5.46 14.82 23.38
C THR A 280 4.54 16.01 23.07
N ASP A 281 4.94 17.25 23.35
CA ASP A 281 4.22 18.49 22.94
C ASP A 281 4.26 18.74 21.43
N THR A 282 5.04 17.96 20.68
CA THR A 282 4.82 17.87 19.23
C THR A 282 3.53 17.11 18.91
N GLU A 283 2.93 16.41 19.89
CA GLU A 283 1.75 15.55 19.73
C GLU A 283 0.73 15.56 20.90
N ALA A 284 0.97 16.32 21.97
CA ALA A 284 0.08 16.28 23.14
C ALA A 284 -0.44 17.67 23.50
N THR A 285 -1.51 18.06 22.86
CA THR A 285 -2.42 19.06 23.43
C THR A 285 -3.41 18.34 24.35
N THR A 286 -3.30 18.70 25.63
CA THR A 286 -4.33 18.62 26.71
C THR A 286 -5.60 17.80 26.40
N GLY A 287 -5.71 16.62 26.99
CA GLY A 287 -6.99 15.92 27.05
C GLY A 287 -6.86 14.65 27.84
N ALA A 288 -7.44 14.68 29.02
CA ALA A 288 -7.66 13.52 29.86
C ALA A 288 -8.53 12.49 29.15
N THR A 289 -8.29 11.21 29.52
CA THR A 289 -9.10 10.04 29.22
C THR A 289 -9.01 9.53 27.79
N GLY A 290 -8.45 8.36 27.59
CA GLY A 290 -8.64 7.33 26.56
C GLY A 290 -9.35 7.67 25.24
N GLU A 291 -9.39 8.92 24.82
CA GLU A 291 -10.04 9.38 23.63
C GLU A 291 -9.13 9.10 22.43
N THR A 292 -9.67 8.38 21.50
CA THR A 292 -9.13 8.21 20.16
C THR A 292 -9.10 9.59 19.50
N ARG A 293 -7.93 10.15 19.25
CA ARG A 293 -7.81 11.45 18.58
C ARG A 293 -7.45 11.23 17.12
N TYR A 294 -8.07 12.00 16.26
CA TYR A 294 -7.72 12.01 14.83
C TYR A 294 -6.40 12.73 14.61
N GLY A 295 -5.60 12.25 13.65
CA GLY A 295 -4.32 12.86 13.29
C GLY A 295 -4.45 14.24 12.61
N ALA A 296 -5.63 14.57 12.09
CA ALA A 296 -5.95 15.86 11.50
C ALA A 296 -6.80 16.68 12.50
N ARG A 297 -6.21 17.72 13.11
CA ARG A 297 -6.87 18.62 14.08
C ARG A 297 -6.38 20.04 13.97
N VAL A 298 -7.23 20.97 14.40
CA VAL A 298 -6.95 22.42 14.39
C VAL A 298 -7.17 23.06 15.77
N ASP A 299 -6.84 22.34 16.84
CA ASP A 299 -7.03 22.80 18.23
C ASP A 299 -6.29 24.13 18.52
N ASP A 300 -5.12 24.30 17.93
CA ASP A 300 -4.31 25.50 17.98
C ASP A 300 -3.64 25.80 16.62
N TYR A 301 -2.97 26.94 16.50
CA TYR A 301 -2.23 27.33 15.31
C TYR A 301 -1.19 26.29 14.88
N LYS A 302 -0.49 25.67 15.84
CA LYS A 302 0.54 24.67 15.55
C LYS A 302 -0.06 23.35 15.07
N ALA A 303 -1.15 22.90 15.70
CA ALA A 303 -1.89 21.71 15.28
C ALA A 303 -2.47 21.89 13.88
N ALA A 304 -3.06 23.06 13.59
CA ALA A 304 -3.58 23.38 12.26
C ALA A 304 -2.49 23.37 11.18
N ASN A 305 -1.30 23.94 11.44
CA ASN A 305 -0.18 23.88 10.48
C ASN A 305 0.33 22.45 10.27
N ASN A 306 0.40 21.64 11.33
CA ASN A 306 0.74 20.22 11.20
C ASN A 306 -0.30 19.48 10.35
N THR A 307 -1.57 19.77 10.55
CA THR A 307 -2.67 19.21 9.74
C THR A 307 -2.57 19.61 8.28
N ILE A 308 -2.27 20.87 7.98
CA ILE A 308 -2.02 21.35 6.61
C ILE A 308 -0.91 20.52 5.95
N THR A 309 0.22 20.33 6.63
CA THR A 309 1.34 19.56 6.12
C THR A 309 0.94 18.08 5.88
N LYS A 310 0.29 17.45 6.85
CA LYS A 310 -0.19 16.06 6.74
C LYS A 310 -1.17 15.89 5.57
N VAL A 311 -2.11 16.83 5.41
CA VAL A 311 -3.09 16.80 4.32
C VAL A 311 -2.42 17.02 2.96
N GLN A 312 -1.44 17.92 2.87
CA GLN A 312 -0.65 18.12 1.64
C GLN A 312 0.15 16.87 1.27
N ASP A 313 0.75 16.20 2.24
CA ASP A 313 1.44 14.93 2.03
C ASP A 313 0.48 13.83 1.57
N ALA A 314 -0.74 13.79 2.14
CA ALA A 314 -1.80 12.87 1.70
C ALA A 314 -2.25 13.17 0.26
N ILE A 315 -2.45 14.43 -0.11
CA ILE A 315 -2.77 14.85 -1.49
C ILE A 315 -1.66 14.40 -2.44
N ASN A 316 -0.41 14.57 -2.08
CA ASN A 316 0.73 14.14 -2.89
C ASN A 316 0.75 12.62 -3.08
N LYS A 317 0.48 11.83 -2.04
CA LYS A 317 0.38 10.37 -2.12
C LYS A 317 -0.74 9.93 -3.06
N VAL A 318 -1.95 10.48 -2.88
CA VAL A 318 -3.10 10.18 -3.75
C VAL A 318 -2.81 10.57 -5.20
N SER A 319 -2.21 11.73 -5.44
CA SER A 319 -1.85 12.19 -6.79
C SER A 319 -0.80 11.29 -7.43
N THR A 320 0.19 10.83 -6.68
CA THR A 320 1.21 9.88 -7.15
C THR A 320 0.57 8.56 -7.54
N GLN A 321 -0.33 8.03 -6.72
CA GLN A 321 -1.04 6.79 -7.00
C GLN A 321 -1.93 6.92 -8.24
N ARG A 322 -2.66 8.03 -8.40
CA ARG A 322 -3.45 8.32 -9.60
C ARG A 322 -2.59 8.39 -10.85
N SER A 323 -1.44 9.06 -10.79
CA SER A 323 -0.50 9.13 -11.91
C SER A 323 0.03 7.75 -12.31
N ALA A 324 0.35 6.89 -11.34
CA ALA A 324 0.78 5.52 -11.58
C ALA A 324 -0.33 4.67 -12.25
N LEU A 325 -1.58 4.81 -11.77
CA LEU A 325 -2.74 4.12 -12.37
C LEU A 325 -3.03 4.61 -13.77
N GLY A 326 -2.96 5.92 -14.04
CA GLY A 326 -3.12 6.50 -15.38
C GLY A 326 -2.04 6.01 -16.36
N ALA A 327 -0.80 5.89 -15.90
CA ALA A 327 0.27 5.31 -16.72
C ALA A 327 0.03 3.82 -17.04
N LEU A 328 -0.49 3.06 -16.07
CA LEU A 328 -0.89 1.65 -16.26
C LEU A 328 -2.06 1.52 -17.22
N GLN A 329 -3.06 2.40 -17.14
CA GLN A 329 -4.19 2.43 -18.06
C GLN A 329 -3.71 2.66 -19.50
N ASN A 330 -2.92 3.69 -19.76
CA ASN A 330 -2.35 3.94 -21.08
C ASN A 330 -1.56 2.74 -21.61
N ARG A 331 -0.78 2.09 -20.74
CA ARG A 331 -0.05 0.88 -21.11
C ARG A 331 -0.96 -0.27 -21.47
N LEU A 332 -2.05 -0.48 -20.74
CA LEU A 332 -3.05 -1.52 -21.03
C LEU A 332 -3.80 -1.21 -22.35
N GLU A 333 -4.18 0.03 -22.62
CA GLU A 333 -4.81 0.45 -23.88
C GLU A 333 -3.90 0.15 -25.08
N HIS A 334 -2.62 0.51 -24.98
CA HIS A 334 -1.66 0.15 -26.03
C HIS A 334 -1.45 -1.37 -26.16
N THR A 335 -1.55 -2.09 -25.04
CA THR A 335 -1.46 -3.56 -25.06
C THR A 335 -2.68 -4.17 -25.76
N VAL A 336 -3.89 -3.70 -25.48
CA VAL A 336 -5.13 -4.14 -26.16
C VAL A 336 -5.00 -3.91 -27.67
N ALA A 337 -4.65 -2.69 -28.10
CA ALA A 337 -4.47 -2.37 -29.52
C ALA A 337 -3.42 -3.27 -30.20
N ASN A 338 -2.34 -3.61 -29.50
CA ASN A 338 -1.33 -4.55 -30.04
C ASN A 338 -1.84 -6.00 -30.10
N LEU A 339 -2.57 -6.45 -29.07
CA LEU A 339 -3.15 -7.79 -29.04
C LEU A 339 -4.15 -7.99 -30.16
N ASP A 340 -5.01 -7.00 -30.40
CA ASP A 340 -6.00 -7.04 -31.48
C ASP A 340 -5.32 -7.10 -32.86
N ASN A 341 -4.28 -6.28 -33.09
CA ASN A 341 -3.50 -6.34 -34.32
C ASN A 341 -2.81 -7.71 -34.52
N VAL A 342 -2.24 -8.28 -33.45
CA VAL A 342 -1.59 -9.59 -33.53
C VAL A 342 -2.63 -10.70 -33.75
N SER A 343 -3.80 -10.62 -33.11
CA SER A 343 -4.91 -11.56 -33.30
C SER A 343 -5.41 -11.51 -34.75
N GLU A 344 -5.64 -10.32 -35.32
CA GLU A 344 -6.06 -10.13 -36.71
C GLU A 344 -5.05 -10.68 -37.70
N ASN A 345 -3.77 -10.36 -37.52
CA ASN A 345 -2.69 -10.87 -38.40
C ASN A 345 -2.55 -12.39 -38.30
N THR A 346 -2.69 -12.95 -37.10
CA THR A 346 -2.62 -14.41 -36.90
C THR A 346 -3.84 -15.11 -37.50
N SER A 347 -5.03 -14.51 -37.37
CA SER A 347 -6.26 -14.99 -37.99
C SER A 347 -6.17 -14.97 -39.52
N SER A 348 -5.63 -13.89 -40.09
CA SER A 348 -5.39 -13.78 -41.53
C SER A 348 -4.39 -14.85 -42.04
N ALA A 349 -3.34 -15.14 -41.23
CA ALA A 349 -2.38 -16.18 -41.55
C ALA A 349 -3.00 -17.61 -41.42
N GLU A 350 -3.83 -17.84 -40.41
CA GLU A 350 -4.56 -19.10 -40.23
C GLU A 350 -5.54 -19.34 -41.40
N SER A 351 -6.30 -18.31 -41.79
CA SER A 351 -7.18 -18.33 -42.92
C SER A 351 -6.48 -18.79 -44.21
N ARG A 352 -5.31 -18.23 -44.53
CA ARG A 352 -4.51 -18.65 -45.69
C ARG A 352 -4.07 -20.10 -45.65
N ILE A 353 -3.91 -20.70 -44.49
CA ILE A 353 -3.53 -22.10 -44.33
C ILE A 353 -4.75 -23.00 -44.41
N ARG A 354 -5.83 -22.63 -43.75
CA ARG A 354 -6.96 -23.55 -43.51
C ARG A 354 -8.16 -23.30 -44.40
N ASP A 355 -8.45 -22.07 -44.82
CA ASP A 355 -9.64 -21.76 -45.59
C ASP A 355 -9.46 -22.15 -47.05
N THR A 356 -10.59 -22.52 -47.69
CA THR A 356 -10.62 -22.86 -49.11
C THR A 356 -11.02 -21.63 -49.95
N ASP A 357 -10.42 -21.49 -51.12
CA ASP A 357 -10.96 -20.57 -52.13
C ASP A 357 -12.24 -21.23 -52.70
N MET A 358 -13.37 -20.62 -52.30
CA MET A 358 -14.69 -21.14 -52.71
C MET A 358 -14.91 -21.10 -54.22
N ALA A 359 -14.35 -20.09 -54.91
CA ALA A 359 -14.50 -19.96 -56.35
C ALA A 359 -13.74 -21.07 -57.10
N GLU A 360 -12.49 -21.34 -56.71
CA GLU A 360 -11.67 -22.38 -57.27
C GLU A 360 -12.27 -23.78 -56.99
N GLU A 361 -12.70 -24.00 -55.72
CA GLU A 361 -13.27 -25.32 -55.36
C GLU A 361 -14.64 -25.58 -55.99
N MET A 362 -15.47 -24.54 -56.24
CA MET A 362 -16.69 -24.64 -57.03
C MET A 362 -16.42 -25.08 -58.49
N VAL A 363 -15.35 -24.52 -59.13
CA VAL A 363 -14.95 -24.97 -60.44
C VAL A 363 -14.48 -26.41 -60.43
N ASN A 364 -13.70 -26.83 -59.42
CA ASN A 364 -13.24 -28.19 -59.26
C ASN A 364 -14.43 -29.18 -59.03
N TYR A 365 -15.41 -28.77 -58.21
CA TYR A 365 -16.64 -29.53 -57.98
C TYR A 365 -17.44 -29.72 -59.27
N SER A 366 -17.66 -28.62 -60.02
CA SER A 366 -18.43 -28.65 -61.28
C SER A 366 -17.72 -29.50 -62.31
N LYS A 367 -16.38 -29.41 -62.44
CA LYS A 367 -15.57 -30.25 -63.32
C LYS A 367 -15.73 -31.73 -62.97
N ASN A 368 -15.60 -32.09 -61.69
CA ASN A 368 -15.72 -33.46 -61.23
C ASN A 368 -17.15 -34.01 -61.39
N ASN A 369 -18.17 -33.17 -61.24
CA ASN A 369 -19.56 -33.53 -61.49
C ASN A 369 -19.84 -33.88 -62.97
N ILE A 370 -19.33 -33.04 -63.89
CA ILE A 370 -19.40 -33.26 -65.32
C ILE A 370 -18.63 -34.52 -65.74
N LEU A 371 -17.48 -34.81 -65.15
CA LEU A 371 -16.68 -36.00 -65.42
C LEU A 371 -17.30 -37.28 -64.85
N ALA A 372 -18.17 -37.22 -63.86
CA ALA A 372 -18.87 -38.37 -63.27
C ALA A 372 -20.17 -38.74 -64.01
N GLN A 373 -20.72 -37.83 -64.77
CA GLN A 373 -21.86 -38.04 -65.67
C GLN A 373 -21.37 -38.66 -66.99
#